data_21cc8a1ba6a5154f731bdb90204ae8ca
#
_entry.id   21cc8a1ba6a5154f731bdb90204ae8ca
#
_cell.length_a   1.000
_cell.length_b   1.000
_cell.length_c   1.000
_cell.angle_alpha   90.00
_cell.angle_beta   90.00
_cell.angle_gamma   90.00
#
_symmetry.space_group_name_H-M   'P 1'
#
loop_
_entity.id
_entity.type
_entity.pdbx_description
1 polymer ?
#
loop_
_entity_poly.entity_id
_entity_poly.type
_entity_poly.pdbx_seq_one_letter_code
_entity_poly.pdbx_strand_id
1 'polypeptide(L)'
;GNGPIGRMVSNGRLASMVLWGPPGCGKTTIARLLALETDLEFEPLSAVFSGVADLRKVFERATARRAGGKGTLLFIDEIHRFNRAQQDGFLPYVEDGTVTLIGATTENPSFEINAALLSRSQVFVLNRLDDVALEELLNRSEAIEDRTIPVDADARLSLKAMADGDGRYLLNLAEELFALDRDTVLDTAQLIETVQKRAPLYDKGQ
;
A
#
# COMPACT_ATOMS: atom_id res chain seq x y z
N GLY A 1 -5.97 -6.09 -16.86
CA GLY A 1 -6.06 -7.39 -16.18
C GLY A 1 -7.50 -7.89 -16.07
N ASN A 2 -7.72 -9.19 -16.19
CA ASN A 2 -9.07 -9.80 -16.17
C ASN A 2 -9.71 -9.90 -14.76
N GLY A 3 -9.09 -9.37 -13.73
CA GLY A 3 -9.58 -9.40 -12.34
C GLY A 3 -10.74 -8.42 -12.10
N PRO A 4 -11.44 -8.54 -10.93
CA PRO A 4 -12.57 -7.67 -10.60
C PRO A 4 -12.21 -6.18 -10.64
N ILE A 5 -11.07 -5.80 -10.09
CA ILE A 5 -10.56 -4.41 -10.11
C ILE A 5 -10.29 -3.95 -11.53
N GLY A 6 -9.67 -4.78 -12.38
CA GLY A 6 -9.42 -4.44 -13.78
C GLY A 6 -10.70 -4.20 -14.57
N ARG A 7 -11.77 -4.94 -14.30
CA ARG A 7 -13.10 -4.71 -14.92
C ARG A 7 -13.73 -3.39 -14.48
N MET A 8 -13.56 -2.98 -13.22
CA MET A 8 -14.05 -1.66 -12.75
C MET A 8 -13.37 -0.53 -13.50
N VAL A 9 -12.05 -0.60 -13.65
CA VAL A 9 -11.26 0.39 -14.40
C VAL A 9 -11.71 0.43 -15.85
N SER A 10 -11.83 -0.71 -16.52
CA SER A 10 -12.25 -0.81 -17.92
C SER A 10 -13.65 -0.24 -18.16
N ASN A 11 -14.53 -0.28 -17.16
CA ASN A 11 -15.88 0.28 -17.23
C ASN A 11 -15.94 1.78 -16.84
N GLY A 12 -14.82 2.40 -16.53
CA GLY A 12 -14.74 3.81 -16.11
C GLY A 12 -15.49 4.14 -14.82
N ARG A 13 -15.81 3.14 -14.00
CA ARG A 13 -16.54 3.30 -12.73
C ARG A 13 -15.79 2.59 -11.61
N LEU A 14 -15.07 3.37 -10.83
CA LEU A 14 -14.46 2.88 -9.60
C LEU A 14 -15.46 2.96 -8.44
N ALA A 15 -15.79 1.82 -7.85
CA ALA A 15 -16.60 1.77 -6.64
C ALA A 15 -15.69 1.89 -5.40
N SER A 16 -16.23 2.39 -4.30
CA SER A 16 -15.53 2.39 -3.02
C SER A 16 -15.21 0.96 -2.58
N MET A 17 -14.05 0.76 -1.97
CA MET A 17 -13.56 -0.56 -1.61
C MET A 17 -12.71 -0.56 -0.35
N VAL A 18 -12.57 -1.74 0.24
CA VAL A 18 -11.64 -2.03 1.32
C VAL A 18 -10.62 -3.05 0.85
N LEU A 19 -9.35 -2.70 0.89
CA LEU A 19 -8.22 -3.58 0.60
C LEU A 19 -7.74 -4.19 1.91
N TRP A 20 -8.00 -5.46 2.11
CA TRP A 20 -7.62 -6.20 3.30
C TRP A 20 -6.47 -7.15 2.97
N GLY A 21 -5.36 -7.03 3.68
CA GLY A 21 -4.21 -7.90 3.50
C GLY A 21 -3.02 -7.51 4.36
N PRO A 22 -1.99 -8.37 4.40
CA PRO A 22 -0.80 -8.15 5.21
C PRO A 22 -0.03 -6.88 4.79
N PRO A 23 0.92 -6.41 5.61
CA PRO A 23 1.85 -5.35 5.21
C PRO A 23 2.58 -5.69 3.91
N GLY A 24 2.97 -4.69 3.15
CA GLY A 24 3.80 -4.85 1.95
C GLY A 24 3.17 -5.57 0.75
N CYS A 25 1.88 -5.94 0.80
CA CYS A 25 1.18 -6.59 -0.33
C CYS A 25 0.70 -5.62 -1.44
N GLY A 26 1.05 -4.33 -1.36
CA GLY A 26 0.80 -3.37 -2.44
C GLY A 26 -0.51 -2.56 -2.33
N LYS A 27 -1.21 -2.52 -1.19
CA LYS A 27 -2.47 -1.78 -1.02
C LYS A 27 -2.40 -0.32 -1.50
N THR A 28 -1.40 0.42 -1.05
CA THR A 28 -1.19 1.83 -1.46
C THR A 28 -0.86 1.96 -2.94
N THR A 29 -0.06 1.04 -3.47
CA THR A 29 0.31 1.01 -4.90
C THR A 29 -0.91 0.79 -5.78
N ILE A 30 -1.78 -0.17 -5.41
CA ILE A 30 -3.04 -0.42 -6.11
C ILE A 30 -3.91 0.84 -6.12
N ALA A 31 -4.08 1.52 -4.97
CA ALA A 31 -4.89 2.72 -4.88
C ALA A 31 -4.36 3.87 -5.75
N ARG A 32 -3.04 4.08 -5.80
CA ARG A 32 -2.40 5.08 -6.68
C ARG A 32 -2.60 4.77 -8.16
N LEU A 33 -2.42 3.52 -8.56
CA LEU A 33 -2.65 3.09 -9.95
C LEU A 33 -4.12 3.27 -10.35
N LEU A 34 -5.05 2.95 -9.46
CA LEU A 34 -6.48 3.15 -9.72
C LEU A 34 -6.84 4.64 -9.90
N ALA A 35 -6.22 5.53 -9.10
CA ALA A 35 -6.43 6.96 -9.27
C ALA A 35 -5.94 7.46 -10.64
N LEU A 36 -4.76 7.00 -11.07
CA LEU A 36 -4.20 7.35 -12.39
C LEU A 36 -5.07 6.85 -13.54
N GLU A 37 -5.53 5.60 -13.47
CA GLU A 37 -6.34 4.97 -14.52
C GLU A 37 -7.77 5.52 -14.61
N THR A 38 -8.26 6.17 -13.56
CA THR A 38 -9.63 6.70 -13.50
C THR A 38 -9.71 8.22 -13.50
N ASP A 39 -8.59 8.91 -13.69
CA ASP A 39 -8.46 10.38 -13.65
C ASP A 39 -9.04 11.01 -12.36
N LEU A 40 -8.97 10.28 -11.25
CA LEU A 40 -9.34 10.78 -9.93
C LEU A 40 -8.13 11.42 -9.24
N GLU A 41 -8.36 12.52 -8.55
CA GLU A 41 -7.32 13.11 -7.69
C GLU A 41 -7.06 12.21 -6.49
N PHE A 42 -5.81 11.77 -6.33
CA PHE A 42 -5.39 10.90 -5.24
C PHE A 42 -5.16 11.70 -3.96
N GLU A 43 -5.98 11.48 -2.95
CA GLU A 43 -5.89 12.12 -1.64
C GLU A 43 -5.55 11.07 -0.57
N PRO A 44 -4.26 10.91 -0.19
CA PRO A 44 -3.86 9.94 0.83
C PRO A 44 -4.05 10.48 2.23
N LEU A 45 -4.52 9.64 3.15
CA LEU A 45 -4.66 9.91 4.57
C LEU A 45 -4.21 8.68 5.37
N SER A 46 -3.50 8.89 6.46
CA SER A 46 -3.18 7.82 7.41
C SER A 46 -4.04 7.98 8.66
N ALA A 47 -4.82 6.96 9.00
CA ALA A 47 -5.64 6.99 10.20
C ALA A 47 -4.82 6.98 11.51
N VAL A 48 -3.55 6.61 11.44
CA VAL A 48 -2.62 6.66 12.59
C VAL A 48 -2.23 8.09 12.94
N PHE A 49 -2.04 8.95 11.93
CA PHE A 49 -1.51 10.31 12.11
C PHE A 49 -2.55 11.42 11.89
N SER A 50 -3.78 11.07 11.51
CA SER A 50 -4.80 12.04 11.12
C SER A 50 -5.97 12.04 12.08
N GLY A 51 -6.48 13.24 12.38
CA GLY A 51 -7.64 13.46 13.22
C GLY A 51 -8.86 13.97 12.45
N VAL A 52 -9.90 14.31 13.18
CA VAL A 52 -11.16 14.87 12.64
C VAL A 52 -10.93 16.13 11.81
N ALA A 53 -9.99 17.00 12.24
CA ALA A 53 -9.67 18.22 11.52
C ALA A 53 -9.06 17.97 10.14
N ASP A 54 -8.25 16.91 10.01
CA ASP A 54 -7.62 16.55 8.73
C ASP A 54 -8.65 15.94 7.77
N LEU A 55 -9.54 15.10 8.29
CA LEU A 55 -10.67 14.56 7.53
C LEU A 55 -11.54 15.68 6.97
N ARG A 56 -11.88 16.66 7.80
CA ARG A 56 -12.69 17.80 7.37
C ARG A 56 -12.05 18.56 6.22
N LYS A 57 -10.76 18.86 6.30
CA LYS A 57 -10.00 19.53 5.22
C LYS A 57 -10.01 18.70 3.91
N VAL A 58 -9.89 17.38 4.03
CA VAL A 58 -9.96 16.48 2.87
C VAL A 58 -11.33 16.57 2.20
N PHE A 59 -12.41 16.50 2.97
CA PHE A 59 -13.76 16.60 2.42
C PHE A 59 -14.08 17.98 1.83
N GLU A 60 -13.62 19.06 2.44
CA GLU A 60 -13.73 20.41 1.88
C GLU A 60 -13.02 20.52 0.52
N ARG A 61 -11.79 19.99 0.40
CA ARG A 61 -11.07 19.93 -0.89
C ARG A 61 -11.78 19.06 -1.92
N ALA A 62 -12.27 17.88 -1.53
CA ALA A 62 -12.98 16.97 -2.42
C ALA A 62 -14.28 17.61 -2.95
N THR A 63 -15.03 18.31 -2.10
CA THR A 63 -16.25 19.04 -2.48
C THR A 63 -15.93 20.16 -3.47
N ALA A 64 -14.88 20.92 -3.22
CA ALA A 64 -14.45 21.99 -4.14
C ALA A 64 -14.00 21.42 -5.50
N ARG A 65 -13.27 20.30 -5.53
CA ARG A 65 -12.87 19.62 -6.77
C ARG A 65 -14.07 19.13 -7.56
N ARG A 66 -15.04 18.52 -6.87
CA ARG A 66 -16.26 18.03 -7.50
C ARG A 66 -17.05 19.16 -8.19
N ALA A 67 -17.13 20.32 -7.57
CA ALA A 67 -17.73 21.51 -8.18
C ALA A 67 -17.00 21.95 -9.46
N GLY A 68 -15.69 21.70 -9.55
CA GLY A 68 -14.85 21.91 -10.74
C GLY A 68 -14.87 20.73 -11.73
N GLY A 69 -15.71 19.72 -11.52
CA GLY A 69 -15.87 18.57 -12.43
C GLY A 69 -14.82 17.45 -12.24
N LYS A 70 -13.93 17.50 -11.24
CA LYS A 70 -12.92 16.47 -10.97
C LYS A 70 -13.27 15.67 -9.70
N GLY A 71 -13.24 14.33 -9.82
CA GLY A 71 -13.49 13.43 -8.71
C GLY A 71 -12.27 13.26 -7.79
N THR A 72 -12.50 12.74 -6.59
CA THR A 72 -11.44 12.47 -5.61
C THR A 72 -11.46 11.00 -5.21
N LEU A 73 -10.29 10.34 -5.27
CA LEU A 73 -10.05 9.05 -4.65
C LEU A 73 -9.41 9.29 -3.29
N LEU A 74 -10.17 9.08 -2.24
CA LEU A 74 -9.68 9.15 -0.86
C LEU A 74 -9.12 7.79 -0.45
N PHE A 75 -7.81 7.72 -0.29
CA PHE A 75 -7.13 6.54 0.23
C PHE A 75 -6.87 6.71 1.73
N ILE A 76 -7.41 5.80 2.54
CA ILE A 76 -7.19 5.80 3.99
C ILE A 76 -6.38 4.57 4.37
N ASP A 77 -5.11 4.80 4.75
CA ASP A 77 -4.26 3.74 5.29
C ASP A 77 -4.61 3.47 6.76
N GLU A 78 -4.60 2.18 7.15
CA GLU A 78 -4.97 1.70 8.48
C GLU A 78 -6.35 2.20 8.93
N ILE A 79 -7.36 2.15 8.04
CA ILE A 79 -8.72 2.70 8.25
C ILE A 79 -9.37 2.18 9.55
N HIS A 80 -9.00 0.99 10.03
CA HIS A 80 -9.47 0.40 11.28
C HIS A 80 -9.06 1.21 12.54
N ARG A 81 -8.09 2.13 12.42
CA ARG A 81 -7.68 3.03 13.52
C ARG A 81 -8.68 4.16 13.76
N PHE A 82 -9.52 4.48 12.79
CA PHE A 82 -10.61 5.41 13.02
C PHE A 82 -11.73 4.75 13.83
N ASN A 83 -12.22 5.45 14.86
CA ASN A 83 -13.37 4.99 15.63
C ASN A 83 -14.67 5.04 14.78
N ARG A 84 -15.74 4.45 15.31
CA ARG A 84 -17.03 4.35 14.59
C ARG A 84 -17.60 5.72 14.20
N ALA A 85 -17.53 6.72 15.07
CA ALA A 85 -18.02 8.06 14.78
C ALA A 85 -17.24 8.74 13.65
N GLN A 86 -15.92 8.53 13.59
CA GLN A 86 -15.10 9.00 12.49
C GLN A 86 -15.43 8.27 11.17
N GLN A 87 -15.64 6.96 11.24
CA GLN A 87 -16.06 6.17 10.08
C GLN A 87 -17.45 6.59 9.57
N ASP A 88 -18.40 6.88 10.48
CA ASP A 88 -19.71 7.42 10.11
C ASP A 88 -19.61 8.76 9.40
N GLY A 89 -18.61 9.56 9.73
CA GLY A 89 -18.33 10.84 9.09
C GLY A 89 -17.96 10.73 7.60
N PHE A 90 -17.55 9.54 7.12
CA PHE A 90 -17.27 9.31 5.69
C PHE A 90 -18.53 9.07 4.86
N LEU A 91 -19.59 8.53 5.49
CA LEU A 91 -20.78 8.04 4.79
C LEU A 91 -21.42 9.07 3.85
N PRO A 92 -21.69 10.31 4.27
CA PRO A 92 -22.33 11.29 3.39
C PRO A 92 -21.54 11.52 2.10
N TYR A 93 -20.21 11.60 2.21
CA TYR A 93 -19.31 11.90 1.08
C TYR A 93 -19.08 10.69 0.16
N VAL A 94 -19.20 9.48 0.69
CA VAL A 94 -19.16 8.24 -0.10
C VAL A 94 -20.49 8.02 -0.81
N GLU A 95 -21.62 8.27 -0.12
CA GLU A 95 -22.98 8.08 -0.65
C GLU A 95 -23.29 9.05 -1.79
N ASP A 96 -22.93 10.31 -1.64
CA ASP A 96 -23.17 11.33 -2.65
C ASP A 96 -22.11 11.35 -3.78
N GLY A 97 -21.07 10.52 -3.67
CA GLY A 97 -19.98 10.42 -4.65
C GLY A 97 -19.00 11.59 -4.63
N THR A 98 -18.96 12.38 -3.55
CA THR A 98 -17.93 13.42 -3.35
C THR A 98 -16.54 12.80 -3.29
N VAL A 99 -16.42 11.60 -2.68
CA VAL A 99 -15.20 10.79 -2.70
C VAL A 99 -15.51 9.35 -3.11
N THR A 100 -14.59 8.75 -3.85
CA THR A 100 -14.47 7.30 -3.98
C THR A 100 -13.49 6.84 -2.92
N LEU A 101 -13.95 6.04 -1.95
CA LEU A 101 -13.14 5.61 -0.81
C LEU A 101 -12.38 4.32 -1.12
N ILE A 102 -11.08 4.30 -0.86
CA ILE A 102 -10.30 3.06 -0.73
C ILE A 102 -9.72 3.00 0.67
N GLY A 103 -10.29 2.15 1.52
CA GLY A 103 -9.74 1.84 2.83
C GLY A 103 -8.72 0.72 2.75
N ALA A 104 -7.55 0.87 3.39
CA ALA A 104 -6.56 -0.19 3.53
C ALA A 104 -6.49 -0.64 4.99
N THR A 105 -6.43 -1.95 5.23
CA THR A 105 -6.36 -2.52 6.56
C THR A 105 -5.61 -3.84 6.58
N THR A 106 -4.93 -4.13 7.68
CA THR A 106 -4.36 -5.43 8.00
C THR A 106 -5.32 -6.29 8.84
N GLU A 107 -6.34 -5.66 9.44
CA GLU A 107 -7.32 -6.29 10.32
C GLU A 107 -8.56 -6.74 9.56
N ASN A 108 -9.31 -7.70 10.12
CA ASN A 108 -10.53 -8.17 9.47
C ASN A 108 -11.61 -7.07 9.43
N PRO A 109 -12.01 -6.62 8.22
CA PRO A 109 -12.95 -5.51 8.06
C PRO A 109 -14.29 -5.74 8.74
N SER A 110 -14.74 -6.98 8.86
CA SER A 110 -16.03 -7.33 9.46
C SER A 110 -16.12 -6.96 10.94
N PHE A 111 -14.98 -6.85 11.63
CA PHE A 111 -14.94 -6.48 13.06
C PHE A 111 -14.61 -5.01 13.27
N GLU A 112 -13.82 -4.42 12.36
CA GLU A 112 -13.19 -3.11 12.56
C GLU A 112 -13.91 -1.98 11.82
N ILE A 113 -14.59 -2.29 10.72
CA ILE A 113 -15.27 -1.29 9.89
C ILE A 113 -16.79 -1.37 10.14
N ASN A 114 -17.44 -0.21 10.28
CA ASN A 114 -18.87 -0.19 10.52
C ASN A 114 -19.66 -0.78 9.33
N ALA A 115 -20.79 -1.40 9.65
CA ALA A 115 -21.62 -2.11 8.68
C ALA A 115 -22.15 -1.18 7.56
N ALA A 116 -22.41 0.09 7.87
CA ALA A 116 -22.90 1.05 6.91
C ALA A 116 -21.85 1.38 5.85
N LEU A 117 -20.59 1.49 6.24
CA LEU A 117 -19.47 1.73 5.31
C LEU A 117 -19.16 0.47 4.50
N LEU A 118 -19.17 -0.72 5.14
CA LEU A 118 -18.98 -2.00 4.45
C LEU A 118 -20.07 -2.28 3.40
N SER A 119 -21.32 -1.95 3.69
CA SER A 119 -22.43 -2.17 2.74
C SER A 119 -22.31 -1.35 1.45
N ARG A 120 -21.49 -0.29 1.48
CA ARG A 120 -21.21 0.61 0.34
C ARG A 120 -19.84 0.39 -0.28
N SER A 121 -19.10 -0.60 0.21
CA SER A 121 -17.73 -0.88 -0.23
C SER A 121 -17.61 -2.34 -0.66
N GLN A 122 -16.77 -2.60 -1.63
CA GLN A 122 -16.37 -3.96 -1.98
C GLN A 122 -15.11 -4.34 -1.20
N VAL A 123 -15.09 -5.53 -0.59
CA VAL A 123 -13.91 -6.01 0.13
C VAL A 123 -13.06 -6.88 -0.80
N PHE A 124 -11.80 -6.51 -0.97
CA PHE A 124 -10.80 -7.29 -1.69
C PHE A 124 -9.75 -7.80 -0.73
N VAL A 125 -9.59 -9.12 -0.71
CA VAL A 125 -8.54 -9.77 0.07
C VAL A 125 -7.27 -9.83 -0.77
N LEU A 126 -6.18 -9.29 -0.24
CA LEU A 126 -4.87 -9.33 -0.85
C LEU A 126 -3.98 -10.29 -0.06
N ASN A 127 -3.31 -11.17 -0.78
CA ASN A 127 -2.38 -12.12 -0.19
C ASN A 127 -0.96 -11.54 -0.12
N ARG A 128 -0.09 -12.21 0.61
CA ARG A 128 1.36 -12.00 0.53
C ARG A 128 1.82 -12.14 -0.92
N LEU A 129 2.85 -11.40 -1.29
CA LEU A 129 3.46 -11.55 -2.60
C LEU A 129 4.10 -12.94 -2.70
N ASP A 130 3.88 -13.61 -3.82
CA ASP A 130 4.53 -14.87 -4.13
C ASP A 130 5.99 -14.65 -4.60
N ASP A 131 6.71 -15.74 -4.77
CA ASP A 131 8.13 -15.72 -5.16
C ASP A 131 8.34 -15.02 -6.52
N VAL A 132 7.38 -15.16 -7.43
CA VAL A 132 7.43 -14.53 -8.77
C VAL A 132 7.27 -13.02 -8.65
N ALA A 133 6.33 -12.57 -7.84
CA ALA A 133 6.12 -11.13 -7.62
C ALA A 133 7.28 -10.48 -6.86
N LEU A 134 7.88 -11.18 -5.88
CA LEU A 134 9.09 -10.72 -5.20
C LEU A 134 10.27 -10.60 -6.15
N GLU A 135 10.48 -11.60 -7.02
CA GLU A 135 11.51 -11.55 -8.06
C GLU A 135 11.32 -10.38 -9.02
N GLU A 136 10.08 -10.12 -9.43
CA GLU A 136 9.77 -8.98 -10.29
C GLU A 136 10.07 -7.64 -9.61
N LEU A 137 9.83 -7.52 -8.30
CA LEU A 137 10.19 -6.32 -7.53
C LEU A 137 11.72 -6.10 -7.51
N LEU A 138 12.50 -7.16 -7.28
CA LEU A 138 13.97 -7.08 -7.33
C LEU A 138 14.45 -6.65 -8.72
N ASN A 139 13.96 -7.28 -9.78
CA ASN A 139 14.33 -6.93 -11.16
C ASN A 139 13.99 -5.47 -11.50
N ARG A 140 12.86 -4.96 -11.04
CA ARG A 140 12.49 -3.54 -11.21
C ARG A 140 13.42 -2.61 -10.43
N SER A 141 13.78 -2.97 -9.20
CA SER A 141 14.71 -2.16 -8.41
C SER A 141 16.11 -2.13 -9.04
N GLU A 142 16.59 -3.26 -9.58
CA GLU A 142 17.84 -3.35 -10.33
C GLU A 142 17.82 -2.48 -11.59
N ALA A 143 16.69 -2.45 -12.31
CA ALA A 143 16.54 -1.60 -13.50
C ALA A 143 16.52 -0.10 -13.17
N ILE A 144 15.97 0.29 -12.02
CA ILE A 144 15.95 1.69 -11.54
C ILE A 144 17.35 2.13 -11.11
N GLU A 145 18.07 1.27 -10.39
CA GLU A 145 19.41 1.56 -9.85
C GLU A 145 20.52 1.37 -10.90
N ASP A 146 20.18 0.88 -12.10
CA ASP A 146 21.14 0.49 -13.15
C ASP A 146 22.26 -0.39 -12.59
N ARG A 147 21.89 -1.35 -11.74
CA ARG A 147 22.79 -2.21 -11.00
C ARG A 147 22.09 -3.48 -10.52
N THR A 148 22.77 -4.62 -10.61
CA THR A 148 22.31 -5.86 -9.97
C THR A 148 22.51 -5.80 -8.45
N ILE A 149 21.60 -6.42 -7.70
CA ILE A 149 21.75 -6.59 -6.26
C ILE A 149 22.99 -7.45 -6.00
N PRO A 150 23.90 -7.01 -5.11
CA PRO A 150 25.22 -7.64 -4.92
C PRO A 150 25.13 -8.90 -4.06
N VAL A 151 24.43 -9.90 -4.52
CA VAL A 151 24.25 -11.21 -3.88
C VAL A 151 24.37 -12.33 -4.91
N ASP A 152 24.85 -13.50 -4.50
CA ASP A 152 24.81 -14.68 -5.34
C ASP A 152 23.39 -15.27 -5.47
N ALA A 153 23.23 -16.33 -6.25
CA ALA A 153 21.93 -16.93 -6.53
C ALA A 153 21.26 -17.49 -5.27
N ASP A 154 22.01 -18.11 -4.36
CA ASP A 154 21.51 -18.70 -3.12
C ASP A 154 21.15 -17.60 -2.10
N ALA A 155 21.95 -16.57 -2.00
CA ALA A 155 21.66 -15.38 -1.21
C ALA A 155 20.42 -14.63 -1.72
N ARG A 156 20.21 -14.56 -3.06
CA ARG A 156 18.99 -13.97 -3.64
C ARG A 156 17.73 -14.74 -3.24
N LEU A 157 17.78 -16.06 -3.24
CA LEU A 157 16.67 -16.89 -2.72
C LEU A 157 16.42 -16.63 -1.24
N SER A 158 17.49 -16.55 -0.45
CA SER A 158 17.43 -16.25 0.99
C SER A 158 16.86 -14.85 1.26
N LEU A 159 17.21 -13.84 0.44
CA LEU A 159 16.69 -12.48 0.54
C LEU A 159 15.16 -12.46 0.35
N LYS A 160 14.64 -13.18 -0.65
CA LYS A 160 13.19 -13.32 -0.87
C LYS A 160 12.51 -14.07 0.28
N ALA A 161 13.13 -15.14 0.77
CA ALA A 161 12.61 -15.89 1.92
C ALA A 161 12.53 -15.04 3.20
N MET A 162 13.52 -14.18 3.45
CA MET A 162 13.53 -13.24 4.58
C MET A 162 12.39 -12.23 4.48
N ALA A 163 12.02 -11.80 3.27
CA ALA A 163 10.93 -10.87 3.05
C ALA A 163 9.55 -11.49 3.32
N ASP A 164 9.40 -12.81 3.25
CA ASP A 164 8.18 -13.55 3.56
C ASP A 164 6.91 -12.95 2.91
N GLY A 165 7.04 -12.52 1.65
CA GLY A 165 5.94 -11.92 0.88
C GLY A 165 5.64 -10.46 1.19
N ASP A 166 6.44 -9.78 2.01
CA ASP A 166 6.39 -8.34 2.23
C ASP A 166 7.30 -7.60 1.24
N GLY A 167 6.70 -7.03 0.19
CA GLY A 167 7.44 -6.30 -0.84
C GLY A 167 8.10 -5.03 -0.33
N ARG A 168 7.55 -4.37 0.70
CA ARG A 168 8.17 -3.17 1.29
C ARG A 168 9.45 -3.56 2.02
N TYR A 169 9.40 -4.62 2.82
CA TYR A 169 10.57 -5.12 3.53
C TYR A 169 11.65 -5.59 2.55
N LEU A 170 11.25 -6.31 1.48
CA LEU A 170 12.18 -6.71 0.42
C LEU A 170 12.90 -5.51 -0.22
N LEU A 171 12.16 -4.45 -0.56
CA LEU A 171 12.75 -3.27 -1.17
C LEU A 171 13.67 -2.50 -0.22
N ASN A 172 13.34 -2.44 1.08
CA ASN A 172 14.23 -1.86 2.09
C ASN A 172 15.55 -2.64 2.18
N LEU A 173 15.49 -3.99 2.17
CA LEU A 173 16.70 -4.82 2.16
C LEU A 173 17.50 -4.60 0.86
N ALA A 174 16.84 -4.50 -0.28
CA ALA A 174 17.49 -4.24 -1.56
C ALA A 174 18.21 -2.88 -1.57
N GLU A 175 17.56 -1.83 -1.06
CA GLU A 175 18.15 -0.49 -0.93
C GLU A 175 19.42 -0.51 -0.07
N GLU A 176 19.39 -1.23 1.04
CA GLU A 176 20.59 -1.43 1.89
C GLU A 176 21.72 -2.12 1.16
N LEU A 177 21.41 -3.14 0.36
CA LEU A 177 22.40 -3.87 -0.42
C LEU A 177 22.97 -3.03 -1.56
N PHE A 178 22.18 -2.18 -2.19
CA PHE A 178 22.66 -1.23 -3.20
C PHE A 178 23.65 -0.18 -2.62
N ALA A 179 23.61 0.09 -1.32
CA ALA A 179 24.56 0.97 -0.65
C ALA A 179 25.96 0.35 -0.45
N LEU A 180 26.15 -0.94 -0.73
CA LEU A 180 27.45 -1.62 -0.66
C LEU A 180 28.31 -1.26 -1.90
N ASP A 181 29.63 -1.51 -1.77
CA ASP A 181 30.57 -1.29 -2.87
C ASP A 181 30.20 -2.15 -4.10
N ARG A 182 30.45 -1.62 -5.30
CA ARG A 182 30.01 -2.24 -6.58
C ARG A 182 30.67 -3.61 -6.83
N ASP A 183 31.85 -3.84 -6.29
CA ASP A 183 32.60 -5.08 -6.48
C ASP A 183 32.25 -6.16 -5.43
N THR A 184 31.32 -5.85 -4.52
CA THR A 184 30.89 -6.79 -3.48
C THR A 184 29.86 -7.75 -4.05
N VAL A 185 30.02 -9.05 -3.79
CA VAL A 185 28.98 -10.08 -4.00
C VAL A 185 28.90 -10.90 -2.71
N LEU A 186 27.74 -10.86 -2.07
CA LEU A 186 27.52 -11.57 -0.81
C LEU A 186 26.99 -12.98 -1.06
N ASP A 187 27.51 -13.93 -0.33
CA ASP A 187 26.89 -15.24 -0.13
C ASP A 187 25.77 -15.17 0.94
N THR A 188 25.06 -16.28 1.14
CA THR A 188 23.97 -16.35 2.12
C THR A 188 24.39 -16.00 3.55
N ALA A 189 25.57 -16.43 3.99
CA ALA A 189 26.05 -16.18 5.34
C ALA A 189 26.38 -14.69 5.54
N GLN A 190 27.04 -14.09 4.57
CA GLN A 190 27.40 -12.67 4.55
C GLN A 190 26.14 -11.78 4.45
N LEU A 191 25.14 -12.19 3.67
CA LEU A 191 23.84 -11.50 3.60
C LEU A 191 23.17 -11.45 4.98
N ILE A 192 23.06 -12.62 5.66
CA ILE A 192 22.43 -12.69 6.98
C ILE A 192 23.19 -11.82 7.99
N GLU A 193 24.51 -11.85 7.99
CA GLU A 193 25.33 -11.02 8.87
C GLU A 193 25.13 -9.53 8.61
N THR A 194 25.06 -9.13 7.33
CA THR A 194 24.85 -7.73 6.92
C THR A 194 23.50 -7.21 7.39
N VAL A 195 22.44 -7.99 7.21
CA VAL A 195 21.09 -7.63 7.65
C VAL A 195 20.99 -7.59 9.18
N GLN A 196 21.57 -8.56 9.88
CA GLN A 196 21.53 -8.62 11.35
C GLN A 196 22.30 -7.49 12.03
N LYS A 197 23.42 -7.05 11.48
CA LYS A 197 24.23 -5.95 12.05
C LYS A 197 23.48 -4.61 12.03
N ARG A 198 22.51 -4.42 11.15
CA ARG A 198 21.75 -3.18 11.00
C ARG A 198 20.43 -3.17 11.77
N ALA A 199 19.90 -4.34 12.15
CA ALA A 199 18.67 -4.44 12.94
C ALA A 199 18.68 -3.68 14.28
N PRO A 200 19.80 -3.50 15.02
CA PRO A 200 19.82 -2.78 16.30
C PRO A 200 19.63 -1.26 16.21
N LEU A 201 19.68 -0.65 15.04
CA LEU A 201 19.53 0.81 14.89
C LEU A 201 18.08 1.28 14.93
N TYR A 202 17.11 0.42 14.71
CA TYR A 202 15.68 0.74 14.74
C TYR A 202 15.01 0.58 16.10
N ASP A 203 15.65 -0.11 17.06
CA ASP A 203 15.05 -0.43 18.37
C ASP A 203 15.42 0.56 19.49
N LYS A 204 16.02 1.72 19.16
CA LYS A 204 16.39 2.77 20.13
C LYS A 204 15.67 4.10 19.90
N GLY A 205 14.40 4.05 19.57
CA GLY A 205 13.53 5.19 19.45
C GLY A 205 12.25 5.00 20.26
N GLN A 206 12.38 4.86 21.60
CA GLN A 206 11.28 5.16 22.52
C GLN A 206 11.48 6.54 23.11
#